data_89e6e7d0f6920cf9e183ee9d4b342f52
#
_entry.id   89e6e7d0f6920cf9e183ee9d4b342f52
#
_cell.length_a   1.000
_cell.length_b   1.000
_cell.length_c   1.000
_cell.angle_alpha   90.00
_cell.angle_beta   90.00
_cell.angle_gamma   90.00
#
_symmetry.space_group_name_H-M   'P 1'
#
loop_
_entity.id
_entity.type
_entity.pdbx_description
1 polymer ?
#
loop_
_entity_poly.entity_id
_entity_poly.type
_entity_poly.pdbx_seq_one_letter_code
_entity_poly.pdbx_strand_id
1 'polypeptide(L)'
;KVLEDQYKSMKAWVDYMTKNSKNDLWNTGFHFGDWLFYRPFDDNDGRSAVTDKYLIAQSFWAYSTQLLINAANVLGKGNDVSEYSSLLKRIKDAYLKEYVTPNGRLISGTQTAYVLALNFDMLPESLRPSIAQRLVDNIKDYGTQLTTGFLGTPYLCHVLTRFGYDDIAYKLLLRDKYPSWLYPVKMGATT
;
A
#
# COMPACT_ATOMS: atom_id res chain seq x y z
N LYS A 1 0.61 27.88 6.80
CA LYS A 1 -0.30 28.47 5.81
C LYS A 1 -0.93 27.37 4.91
N VAL A 2 -0.17 26.72 4.00
CA VAL A 2 -0.75 25.70 3.08
C VAL A 2 -1.49 24.59 3.82
N LEU A 3 -0.91 24.04 4.88
CA LEU A 3 -1.55 22.98 5.67
C LEU A 3 -2.85 23.45 6.31
N GLU A 4 -2.88 24.65 6.83
CA GLU A 4 -4.09 25.26 7.42
C GLU A 4 -5.17 25.51 6.38
N ASP A 5 -4.79 26.07 5.21
CA ASP A 5 -5.70 26.35 4.10
C ASP A 5 -6.33 25.07 3.53
N GLN A 6 -5.58 23.95 3.51
CA GLN A 6 -6.04 22.66 2.96
C GLN A 6 -6.66 21.71 4.01
N TYR A 7 -6.56 22.03 5.28
CA TYR A 7 -7.03 21.13 6.35
C TYR A 7 -8.51 20.76 6.19
N LYS A 8 -9.34 21.71 5.78
CA LYS A 8 -10.78 21.51 5.59
C LYS A 8 -11.08 20.49 4.48
N SER A 9 -10.32 20.51 3.39
CA SER A 9 -10.46 19.54 2.29
C SER A 9 -9.94 18.17 2.67
N MET A 10 -8.83 18.09 3.42
CA MET A 10 -8.32 16.83 3.96
C MET A 10 -9.34 16.15 4.88
N LYS A 11 -9.92 16.93 5.81
CA LYS A 11 -10.97 16.44 6.71
C LYS A 11 -12.19 15.95 5.93
N ALA A 12 -12.69 16.74 4.99
CA ALA A 12 -13.85 16.40 4.16
C ALA A 12 -13.63 15.11 3.37
N TRP A 13 -12.41 14.83 2.91
CA TRP A 13 -12.07 13.60 2.21
C TRP A 13 -12.15 12.37 3.13
N VAL A 14 -11.57 12.45 4.34
CA VAL A 14 -11.64 11.35 5.32
C VAL A 14 -13.10 11.13 5.77
N ASP A 15 -13.84 12.19 6.02
CA ASP A 15 -15.26 12.12 6.39
C ASP A 15 -16.13 11.50 5.27
N TYR A 16 -15.82 11.82 4.01
CA TYR A 16 -16.47 11.20 2.84
C TYR A 16 -16.25 9.69 2.80
N MET A 17 -15.00 9.23 2.97
CA MET A 17 -14.69 7.80 3.00
C MET A 17 -15.39 7.11 4.17
N THR A 18 -15.40 7.74 5.35
CA THR A 18 -16.11 7.23 6.54
C THR A 18 -17.61 7.09 6.29
N LYS A 19 -18.23 8.10 5.69
CA LYS A 19 -19.67 8.09 5.39
C LYS A 19 -20.04 7.00 4.37
N ASN A 20 -19.16 6.69 3.43
CA ASN A 20 -19.41 5.71 2.37
C ASN A 20 -18.86 4.31 2.71
N SER A 21 -18.29 4.13 3.90
CA SER A 21 -17.86 2.83 4.41
C SER A 21 -19.00 2.13 5.15
N LYS A 22 -18.86 0.81 5.31
CA LYS A 22 -19.77 0.00 6.11
C LYS A 22 -18.96 -0.89 7.04
N ASN A 23 -19.25 -0.84 8.34
CA ASN A 23 -18.51 -1.59 9.38
C ASN A 23 -17.00 -1.29 9.34
N ASP A 24 -16.64 -0.02 9.18
CA ASP A 24 -15.25 0.45 9.02
C ASP A 24 -14.48 -0.21 7.84
N LEU A 25 -15.22 -0.71 6.83
CA LEU A 25 -14.69 -1.22 5.55
C LEU A 25 -15.14 -0.32 4.41
N TRP A 26 -14.19 0.20 3.64
CA TRP A 26 -14.45 0.96 2.44
C TRP A 26 -14.37 0.05 1.20
N ASN A 27 -15.30 -0.87 1.12
CA ASN A 27 -15.41 -1.89 0.07
C ASN A 27 -16.65 -1.69 -0.81
N THR A 28 -17.07 -0.44 -0.99
CA THR A 28 -18.21 -0.05 -1.80
C THR A 28 -17.81 0.85 -2.96
N GLY A 29 -18.64 0.91 -3.98
CA GLY A 29 -18.41 1.77 -5.13
C GLY A 29 -17.32 1.28 -6.10
N PHE A 30 -16.93 2.17 -6.98
CA PHE A 30 -15.91 1.88 -8.00
C PHE A 30 -14.52 2.30 -7.50
N HIS A 31 -13.56 1.39 -7.62
CA HIS A 31 -12.15 1.63 -7.36
C HIS A 31 -11.31 1.15 -8.55
N PHE A 32 -10.32 1.95 -8.93
CA PHE A 32 -9.42 1.62 -10.05
C PHE A 32 -8.48 0.45 -9.73
N GLY A 33 -8.10 0.28 -8.46
CA GLY A 33 -7.08 -0.68 -8.06
C GLY A 33 -5.67 -0.25 -8.44
N ASP A 34 -4.77 -1.21 -8.56
CA ASP A 34 -3.39 -0.96 -8.97
C ASP A 34 -3.27 -1.06 -10.50
N TRP A 35 -2.90 0.04 -11.15
CA TRP A 35 -2.74 0.09 -12.60
C TRP A 35 -1.31 -0.22 -13.02
N LEU A 36 -1.16 -0.79 -14.23
CA LEU A 36 0.12 -1.15 -14.84
C LEU A 36 0.95 -2.13 -13.99
N PHE A 37 0.29 -2.94 -13.16
CA PHE A 37 0.93 -4.06 -12.51
C PHE A 37 1.41 -5.09 -13.55
N TYR A 38 2.35 -5.97 -13.16
CA TYR A 38 2.87 -7.00 -14.06
C TYR A 38 1.75 -7.92 -14.53
N ARG A 39 1.59 -7.97 -15.85
CA ARG A 39 0.64 -8.83 -16.55
C ARG A 39 1.34 -9.42 -17.76
N PRO A 40 1.66 -10.72 -17.77
CA PRO A 40 2.24 -11.37 -18.93
C PRO A 40 1.23 -11.40 -20.09
N PHE A 41 1.70 -11.54 -21.30
CA PHE A 41 0.83 -11.63 -22.50
C PHE A 41 -0.12 -12.81 -22.42
N ASP A 42 0.29 -13.90 -21.78
CA ASP A 42 -0.52 -15.07 -21.50
C ASP A 42 -0.76 -15.18 -19.98
N ASP A 43 -1.97 -14.87 -19.54
CA ASP A 43 -2.39 -14.96 -18.13
C ASP A 43 -2.80 -16.39 -17.73
N ASN A 44 -2.78 -17.37 -18.63
CA ASN A 44 -3.23 -18.73 -18.35
C ASN A 44 -2.33 -19.46 -17.34
N ASP A 45 -1.11 -18.99 -17.14
CA ASP A 45 -0.17 -19.54 -16.15
C ASP A 45 -0.34 -18.95 -14.73
N GLY A 46 -1.31 -18.07 -14.53
CA GLY A 46 -1.63 -17.47 -13.22
C GLY A 46 -0.60 -16.49 -12.67
N ARG A 47 0.34 -15.99 -13.50
CA ARG A 47 1.37 -15.04 -13.05
C ARG A 47 0.93 -13.57 -13.04
N SER A 48 -0.33 -13.27 -13.30
CA SER A 48 -0.84 -11.90 -13.22
C SER A 48 -0.88 -11.41 -11.77
N ALA A 49 -0.22 -10.30 -11.48
CA ALA A 49 -0.06 -9.75 -10.12
C ALA A 49 -1.25 -8.87 -9.69
N VAL A 50 -2.47 -9.39 -9.83
CA VAL A 50 -3.70 -8.66 -9.50
C VAL A 50 -3.87 -8.54 -7.99
N THR A 51 -3.93 -7.30 -7.49
CA THR A 51 -4.21 -7.01 -6.08
C THR A 51 -5.69 -6.67 -5.89
N ASP A 52 -6.30 -7.18 -4.82
CA ASP A 52 -7.68 -6.82 -4.48
C ASP A 52 -7.84 -5.30 -4.32
N LYS A 53 -8.79 -4.73 -5.07
CA LYS A 53 -8.98 -3.27 -5.14
C LYS A 53 -9.53 -2.67 -3.84
N TYR A 54 -10.26 -3.43 -3.06
CA TYR A 54 -10.81 -2.96 -1.79
C TYR A 54 -9.77 -3.03 -0.67
N LEU A 55 -8.85 -4.00 -0.71
CA LEU A 55 -7.65 -3.99 0.14
C LEU A 55 -6.82 -2.73 -0.09
N ILE A 56 -6.64 -2.34 -1.36
CA ILE A 56 -5.95 -1.10 -1.72
C ILE A 56 -6.71 0.11 -1.18
N ALA A 57 -8.02 0.20 -1.45
CA ALA A 57 -8.85 1.31 -0.98
C ALA A 57 -8.78 1.48 0.54
N GLN A 58 -8.91 0.38 1.29
CA GLN A 58 -8.81 0.36 2.75
C GLN A 58 -7.45 0.86 3.24
N SER A 59 -6.37 0.43 2.58
CA SER A 59 -5.01 0.87 2.91
C SER A 59 -4.83 2.38 2.72
N PHE A 60 -5.35 2.94 1.63
CA PHE A 60 -5.28 4.38 1.38
C PHE A 60 -6.24 5.20 2.25
N TRP A 61 -7.36 4.63 2.69
CA TRP A 61 -8.19 5.29 3.70
C TRP A 61 -7.46 5.42 5.04
N ALA A 62 -6.80 4.35 5.49
CA ALA A 62 -5.96 4.41 6.69
C ALA A 62 -4.84 5.45 6.55
N TYR A 63 -4.14 5.46 5.41
CA TYR A 63 -3.08 6.41 5.14
C TYR A 63 -3.58 7.87 5.13
N SER A 64 -4.68 8.15 4.44
CA SER A 64 -5.31 9.49 4.42
C SER A 64 -5.70 9.93 5.83
N THR A 65 -6.25 9.02 6.64
CA THR A 65 -6.60 9.29 8.04
C THR A 65 -5.35 9.59 8.88
N GLN A 66 -4.26 8.84 8.70
CA GLN A 66 -2.99 9.12 9.39
C GLN A 66 -2.43 10.50 9.01
N LEU A 67 -2.47 10.87 7.73
CA LEU A 67 -2.03 12.20 7.28
C LEU A 67 -2.88 13.32 7.89
N LEU A 68 -4.19 13.12 8.01
CA LEU A 68 -5.07 14.07 8.68
C LEU A 68 -4.75 14.22 10.17
N ILE A 69 -4.46 13.11 10.87
CA ILE A 69 -4.01 13.14 12.27
C ILE A 69 -2.71 13.94 12.41
N ASN A 70 -1.74 13.70 11.51
CA ASN A 70 -0.47 14.43 11.53
C ASN A 70 -0.69 15.94 11.31
N ALA A 71 -1.56 16.31 10.36
CA ALA A 71 -1.94 17.69 10.11
C ALA A 71 -2.65 18.32 11.31
N ALA A 72 -3.59 17.60 11.94
CA ALA A 72 -4.30 18.04 13.13
C ALA A 72 -3.34 18.31 14.31
N ASN A 73 -2.35 17.42 14.50
CA ASN A 73 -1.31 17.61 15.52
C ASN A 73 -0.52 18.90 15.30
N VAL A 74 -0.04 19.13 14.07
CA VAL A 74 0.72 20.35 13.72
C VAL A 74 -0.12 21.61 13.93
N LEU A 75 -1.42 21.55 13.68
CA LEU A 75 -2.36 22.67 13.80
C LEU A 75 -2.98 22.81 15.20
N GLY A 76 -2.58 21.99 16.16
CA GLY A 76 -3.10 22.04 17.56
C GLY A 76 -4.58 21.64 17.70
N LYS A 77 -5.13 20.84 16.77
CA LYS A 77 -6.53 20.40 16.76
C LYS A 77 -6.74 19.11 17.57
N GLY A 78 -6.58 19.18 18.88
CA GLY A 78 -6.57 18.02 19.77
C GLY A 78 -7.82 17.12 19.68
N ASN A 79 -9.02 17.69 19.52
CA ASN A 79 -10.25 16.93 19.36
C ASN A 79 -10.23 16.07 18.08
N ASP A 80 -9.81 16.65 16.96
CA ASP A 80 -9.67 15.94 15.69
C ASP A 80 -8.60 14.84 15.79
N VAL A 81 -7.48 15.08 16.49
CA VAL A 81 -6.46 14.05 16.75
C VAL A 81 -7.08 12.85 17.46
N SER A 82 -7.85 13.06 18.51
CA SER A 82 -8.49 11.98 19.27
C SER A 82 -9.52 11.22 18.43
N GLU A 83 -10.39 11.94 17.71
CA GLU A 83 -11.44 11.39 16.85
C GLU A 83 -10.84 10.50 15.75
N TYR A 84 -9.90 11.05 14.96
CA TYR A 84 -9.33 10.33 13.82
C TYR A 84 -8.34 9.24 14.23
N SER A 85 -7.69 9.33 15.40
CA SER A 85 -6.91 8.22 15.94
C SER A 85 -7.80 7.02 16.28
N SER A 86 -8.97 7.28 16.86
CA SER A 86 -9.96 6.24 17.14
C SER A 86 -10.52 5.63 15.85
N LEU A 87 -10.78 6.46 14.82
CA LEU A 87 -11.17 6.00 13.49
C LEU A 87 -10.09 5.13 12.86
N LEU A 88 -8.83 5.58 12.85
CA LEU A 88 -7.72 4.84 12.27
C LEU A 88 -7.54 3.46 12.91
N LYS A 89 -7.74 3.37 14.22
CA LYS A 89 -7.71 2.08 14.92
C LYS A 89 -8.80 1.14 14.38
N ARG A 90 -10.04 1.61 14.25
CA ARG A 90 -11.15 0.80 13.72
C ARG A 90 -10.91 0.37 12.27
N ILE A 91 -10.38 1.27 11.41
CA ILE A 91 -10.02 0.95 10.02
C ILE A 91 -8.99 -0.19 9.98
N LYS A 92 -7.95 -0.15 10.84
CA LYS A 92 -6.92 -1.20 10.91
C LYS A 92 -7.47 -2.51 11.49
N ASP A 93 -8.32 -2.44 12.51
CA ASP A 93 -8.98 -3.62 13.08
C ASP A 93 -9.89 -4.30 12.03
N ALA A 94 -10.63 -3.52 11.25
CA ALA A 94 -11.45 -4.02 10.15
C ALA A 94 -10.59 -4.63 9.02
N TYR A 95 -9.46 -3.99 8.68
CA TYR A 95 -8.50 -4.53 7.71
C TYR A 95 -7.98 -5.91 8.14
N LEU A 96 -7.58 -6.06 9.40
CA LEU A 96 -7.09 -7.33 9.91
C LEU A 96 -8.14 -8.43 9.81
N LYS A 97 -9.39 -8.11 10.13
CA LYS A 97 -10.48 -9.08 10.10
C LYS A 97 -10.84 -9.51 8.67
N GLU A 98 -10.80 -8.59 7.71
CA GLU A 98 -11.25 -8.82 6.33
C GLU A 98 -10.15 -9.36 5.43
N TYR A 99 -8.92 -8.80 5.54
CA TYR A 99 -7.86 -9.03 4.57
C TYR A 99 -6.70 -9.87 5.09
N VAL A 100 -6.74 -10.31 6.36
CA VAL A 100 -5.68 -11.14 6.96
C VAL A 100 -6.27 -12.44 7.47
N THR A 101 -5.73 -13.56 7.02
CA THR A 101 -6.15 -14.87 7.48
C THR A 101 -5.72 -15.12 8.94
N PRO A 102 -6.34 -16.08 9.67
CA PRO A 102 -5.91 -16.43 11.03
C PRO A 102 -4.43 -16.79 11.14
N ASN A 103 -3.82 -17.29 10.06
CA ASN A 103 -2.40 -17.62 10.00
C ASN A 103 -1.51 -16.44 9.60
N GLY A 104 -2.01 -15.21 9.63
CA GLY A 104 -1.26 -13.99 9.33
C GLY A 104 -0.87 -13.82 7.86
N ARG A 105 -1.66 -14.36 6.91
CA ARG A 105 -1.46 -14.15 5.48
C ARG A 105 -2.42 -13.09 4.96
N LEU A 106 -1.96 -12.24 4.04
CA LEU A 106 -2.88 -11.40 3.27
C LEU A 106 -3.67 -12.25 2.27
N ILE A 107 -4.94 -11.88 2.04
CA ILE A 107 -5.78 -12.54 1.01
C ILE A 107 -5.25 -12.32 -0.40
N SER A 108 -4.59 -11.18 -0.67
CA SER A 108 -3.84 -10.91 -1.90
C SER A 108 -2.36 -11.16 -1.66
N GLY A 109 -1.81 -12.22 -2.26
CA GLY A 109 -0.39 -12.58 -2.16
C GLY A 109 0.48 -11.82 -3.17
N THR A 110 0.25 -10.53 -3.39
CA THR A 110 0.94 -9.70 -4.38
C THR A 110 1.92 -8.73 -3.74
N GLN A 111 2.92 -8.31 -4.50
CA GLN A 111 3.90 -7.32 -4.00
C GLN A 111 3.21 -6.03 -3.56
N THR A 112 2.25 -5.50 -4.32
CA THR A 112 1.50 -4.30 -3.95
C THR A 112 0.75 -4.47 -2.64
N ALA A 113 0.07 -5.60 -2.42
CA ALA A 113 -0.63 -5.86 -1.16
C ALA A 113 0.33 -5.86 0.05
N TYR A 114 1.47 -6.56 -0.07
CA TYR A 114 2.48 -6.58 0.99
C TYR A 114 3.08 -5.20 1.25
N VAL A 115 3.41 -4.48 0.18
CA VAL A 115 4.00 -3.13 0.27
C VAL A 115 3.06 -2.16 0.97
N LEU A 116 1.78 -2.09 0.58
CA LEU A 116 0.82 -1.18 1.20
C LEU A 116 0.55 -1.54 2.67
N ALA A 117 0.42 -2.85 2.97
CA ALA A 117 0.21 -3.31 4.35
C ALA A 117 1.37 -2.94 5.29
N LEU A 118 2.61 -3.02 4.79
CA LEU A 118 3.82 -2.69 5.55
C LEU A 118 4.06 -1.18 5.62
N ASN A 119 3.91 -0.47 4.50
CA ASN A 119 4.21 0.96 4.42
C ASN A 119 3.25 1.82 5.26
N PHE A 120 1.97 1.44 5.31
CA PHE A 120 0.94 2.17 6.05
C PHE A 120 0.65 1.58 7.44
N ASP A 121 1.51 0.67 7.90
CA ASP A 121 1.38 0.04 9.23
C ASP A 121 0.00 -0.57 9.50
N MET A 122 -0.56 -1.27 8.49
CA MET A 122 -1.87 -1.90 8.58
C MET A 122 -1.88 -3.14 9.50
N LEU A 123 -0.71 -3.66 9.82
CA LEU A 123 -0.51 -4.92 10.55
C LEU A 123 0.07 -4.67 11.94
N PRO A 124 -0.25 -5.52 12.93
CA PRO A 124 0.48 -5.56 14.19
C PRO A 124 1.97 -5.76 13.96
N GLU A 125 2.80 -5.19 14.82
CA GLU A 125 4.27 -5.29 14.70
C GLU A 125 4.78 -6.74 14.64
N SER A 126 4.13 -7.63 15.38
CA SER A 126 4.48 -9.06 15.42
C SER A 126 4.32 -9.78 14.06
N LEU A 127 3.44 -9.29 13.18
CA LEU A 127 3.22 -9.90 11.85
C LEU A 127 4.11 -9.29 10.76
N ARG A 128 4.59 -8.06 10.95
CA ARG A 128 5.31 -7.32 9.90
C ARG A 128 6.56 -8.05 9.38
N PRO A 129 7.43 -8.65 10.22
CA PRO A 129 8.60 -9.36 9.71
C PRO A 129 8.25 -10.54 8.80
N SER A 130 7.23 -11.31 9.14
CA SER A 130 6.80 -12.45 8.31
C SER A 130 6.19 -12.00 6.99
N ILE A 131 5.48 -10.88 6.97
CA ILE A 131 4.93 -10.30 5.73
C ILE A 131 6.04 -9.70 4.86
N ALA A 132 7.04 -9.05 5.46
CA ALA A 132 8.22 -8.57 4.73
C ALA A 132 9.00 -9.72 4.09
N GLN A 133 9.16 -10.85 4.80
CA GLN A 133 9.76 -12.05 4.22
C GLN A 133 8.95 -12.57 3.03
N ARG A 134 7.60 -12.59 3.12
CA ARG A 134 6.73 -13.01 2.00
C ARG A 134 6.85 -12.08 0.79
N LEU A 135 7.02 -10.77 1.01
CA LEU A 135 7.32 -9.83 -0.09
C LEU A 135 8.60 -10.22 -0.80
N VAL A 136 9.66 -10.50 -0.04
CA VAL A 136 10.97 -10.92 -0.60
C VAL A 136 10.87 -12.24 -1.35
N ASP A 137 10.16 -13.21 -0.78
CA ASP A 137 9.94 -14.51 -1.43
C ASP A 137 9.20 -14.33 -2.76
N ASN A 138 8.10 -13.55 -2.76
CA ASN A 138 7.36 -13.24 -3.97
C ASN A 138 8.23 -12.55 -5.04
N ILE A 139 9.07 -11.58 -4.66
CA ILE A 139 10.03 -10.93 -5.57
C ILE A 139 10.97 -11.95 -6.20
N LYS A 140 11.47 -12.92 -5.42
CA LYS A 140 12.36 -13.98 -5.89
C LYS A 140 11.65 -14.96 -6.81
N ASP A 141 10.42 -15.36 -6.48
CA ASP A 141 9.58 -16.27 -7.27
C ASP A 141 9.30 -15.70 -8.67
N TYR A 142 9.17 -14.37 -8.78
CA TYR A 142 9.09 -13.67 -10.07
C TYR A 142 10.47 -13.41 -10.74
N GLY A 143 11.55 -14.04 -10.28
CA GLY A 143 12.88 -13.88 -10.85
C GLY A 143 13.58 -12.56 -10.46
N THR A 144 13.35 -12.10 -9.25
CA THR A 144 13.87 -10.85 -8.70
C THR A 144 13.48 -9.64 -9.57
N GLN A 145 12.18 -9.47 -9.74
CA GLN A 145 11.62 -8.35 -10.49
C GLN A 145 10.42 -7.75 -9.75
N LEU A 146 10.15 -6.46 -10.03
CA LEU A 146 8.94 -5.81 -9.56
C LEU A 146 7.71 -6.30 -10.35
N THR A 147 6.60 -6.44 -9.66
CA THR A 147 5.30 -6.75 -10.29
C THR A 147 4.24 -5.72 -9.93
N THR A 148 4.63 -4.72 -9.14
CA THR A 148 3.76 -3.63 -8.69
C THR A 148 3.36 -2.70 -9.83
N GLY A 149 2.14 -2.17 -9.73
CA GLY A 149 1.70 -1.05 -10.54
C GLY A 149 1.96 0.31 -9.87
N PHE A 150 1.20 1.33 -10.25
CA PHE A 150 1.35 2.71 -9.75
C PHE A 150 1.31 2.83 -8.24
N LEU A 151 0.49 2.03 -7.55
CA LEU A 151 0.24 2.20 -6.14
C LEU A 151 1.26 1.48 -5.25
N GLY A 152 1.90 0.43 -5.76
CA GLY A 152 2.94 -0.30 -5.02
C GLY A 152 4.36 0.19 -5.31
N THR A 153 4.64 0.53 -6.57
CA THR A 153 6.00 0.87 -7.03
C THR A 153 6.69 1.99 -6.24
N PRO A 154 6.03 3.11 -5.87
CA PRO A 154 6.68 4.21 -5.14
C PRO A 154 7.22 3.80 -3.76
N TYR A 155 6.64 2.79 -3.15
CA TYR A 155 6.96 2.38 -1.77
C TYR A 155 7.85 1.14 -1.70
N LEU A 156 8.00 0.38 -2.80
CA LEU A 156 8.61 -0.95 -2.81
C LEU A 156 10.03 -0.96 -2.21
N CYS A 157 10.93 -0.15 -2.75
CA CYS A 157 12.31 -0.10 -2.25
C CYS A 157 12.40 0.43 -0.82
N HIS A 158 11.58 1.43 -0.47
CA HIS A 158 11.53 1.97 0.89
C HIS A 158 11.07 0.93 1.92
N VAL A 159 10.07 0.13 1.58
CA VAL A 159 9.60 -0.97 2.44
C VAL A 159 10.68 -2.02 2.61
N LEU A 160 11.34 -2.44 1.52
CA LEU A 160 12.43 -3.41 1.60
C LEU A 160 13.55 -2.94 2.53
N THR A 161 14.02 -1.70 2.35
CA THR A 161 15.05 -1.07 3.21
C THR A 161 14.59 -0.98 4.67
N ARG A 162 13.34 -0.56 4.91
CA ARG A 162 12.78 -0.48 6.27
C ARG A 162 12.85 -1.80 7.03
N PHE A 163 12.77 -2.93 6.34
CA PHE A 163 12.82 -4.26 6.92
C PHE A 163 14.17 -4.98 6.74
N GLY A 164 15.23 -4.26 6.34
CA GLY A 164 16.59 -4.77 6.27
C GLY A 164 16.92 -5.61 5.02
N TYR A 165 16.11 -5.47 3.96
CA TYR A 165 16.32 -6.15 2.67
C TYR A 165 16.91 -5.21 1.60
N ASP A 166 17.93 -4.43 1.98
CA ASP A 166 18.60 -3.47 1.09
C ASP A 166 19.18 -4.13 -0.16
N ASP A 167 19.72 -5.33 -0.01
CA ASP A 167 20.29 -6.10 -1.13
C ASP A 167 19.23 -6.40 -2.21
N ILE A 168 17.99 -6.69 -1.81
CA ILE A 168 16.87 -6.91 -2.73
C ILE A 168 16.42 -5.59 -3.36
N ALA A 169 16.34 -4.51 -2.57
CA ALA A 169 16.00 -3.19 -3.08
C ALA A 169 16.98 -2.73 -4.18
N TYR A 170 18.29 -2.87 -3.94
CA TYR A 170 19.32 -2.54 -4.94
C TYR A 170 19.30 -3.47 -6.15
N LYS A 171 19.05 -4.77 -5.98
CA LYS A 171 18.88 -5.70 -7.12
C LYS A 171 17.73 -5.29 -8.02
N LEU A 172 16.60 -4.86 -7.45
CA LEU A 172 15.48 -4.35 -8.23
C LEU A 172 15.82 -3.04 -8.93
N LEU A 173 16.41 -2.08 -8.21
CA LEU A 173 16.76 -0.76 -8.74
C LEU A 173 17.75 -0.85 -9.90
N LEU A 174 18.77 -1.72 -9.79
CA LEU A 174 19.83 -1.87 -10.78
C LEU A 174 19.50 -2.88 -11.89
N ARG A 175 18.32 -3.52 -11.83
CA ARG A 175 17.86 -4.43 -12.87
C ARG A 175 17.62 -3.67 -14.19
N ASP A 176 18.11 -4.21 -15.31
CA ASP A 176 17.98 -3.63 -16.65
C ASP A 176 17.12 -4.44 -17.61
N LYS A 177 16.58 -5.59 -17.15
CA LYS A 177 15.68 -6.44 -17.93
C LYS A 177 14.22 -6.14 -17.55
N TYR A 178 13.33 -6.12 -18.54
CA TYR A 178 11.89 -5.92 -18.32
C TYR A 178 11.29 -6.96 -17.33
N PRO A 179 10.40 -6.55 -16.42
CA PRO A 179 10.07 -5.17 -16.05
C PRO A 179 11.10 -4.59 -15.07
N SER A 180 11.55 -3.36 -15.29
CA SER A 180 12.47 -2.65 -14.40
C SER A 180 12.53 -1.16 -14.72
N TRP A 181 13.05 -0.35 -13.80
CA TRP A 181 13.22 1.09 -14.01
C TRP A 181 14.29 1.42 -15.06
N LEU A 182 15.35 0.60 -15.20
CA LEU A 182 16.43 0.84 -16.14
C LEU A 182 16.13 0.31 -17.55
N TYR A 183 15.16 -0.57 -17.70
CA TYR A 183 14.79 -1.09 -19.03
C TYR A 183 14.38 0.02 -20.00
N PRO A 184 13.43 0.93 -19.70
CA PRO A 184 13.07 2.01 -20.61
C PRO A 184 14.26 2.97 -20.87
N VAL A 185 15.10 3.25 -19.88
CA VAL A 185 16.31 4.06 -20.06
C VAL A 185 17.24 3.40 -21.09
N LYS A 186 17.45 2.10 -20.97
CA LYS A 186 18.27 1.31 -21.92
C LYS A 186 17.69 1.29 -23.34
N MET A 187 16.36 1.43 -23.45
CA MET A 187 15.65 1.54 -24.73
C MET A 187 15.57 2.97 -25.26
N GLY A 188 16.26 3.92 -24.63
CA GLY A 188 16.36 5.31 -25.09
C GLY A 188 15.30 6.26 -24.49
N ALA A 189 14.54 5.86 -23.47
CA ALA A 189 13.64 6.78 -22.79
C ALA A 189 14.42 7.83 -21.99
N THR A 190 13.94 9.06 -22.03
CA THR A 190 14.54 10.24 -21.36
C THR A 190 13.76 10.68 -20.11
N THR A 191 12.60 10.11 -19.88
CA THR A 191 11.71 10.41 -18.74
C THR A 191 11.17 9.10 -18.16
#